data_bac83475099b2f46d7794615b1cbf6e6
#
_entry.id   bac83475099b2f46d7794615b1cbf6e6
#
_cell.length_a   1.000
_cell.length_b   1.000
_cell.length_c   1.000
_cell.angle_alpha   90.00
_cell.angle_beta   90.00
_cell.angle_gamma   90.00
#
_symmetry.space_group_name_H-M   'P 1'
#
loop_
_entity.id
_entity.type
_entity.pdbx_description
1 polymer ?
#
loop_
_entity_poly.entity_id
_entity_poly.type
_entity_poly.pdbx_seq_one_letter_code
_entity_poly.pdbx_strand_id
1 'polypeptide(L)'
;MIASGPTPEILARLRTICLAFPEATEKSFGGHSAPSFRVMDKLFVILFEDGSGLTLKAAPGEQAMLVSADPDRFFIPAYVGSKGWVGVRLTQPVDWVEVAELVEDSYRLIAPKALVRRLDSEREA
;
A
#
# COMPACT_ATOMS: atom_id res chain seq x y z
N MET A 1 -13.91 17.81 18.93
CA MET A 1 -12.90 17.91 17.88
C MET A 1 -12.57 16.53 17.35
N ILE A 2 -12.57 16.41 16.06
CA ILE A 2 -12.29 15.13 15.41
C ILE A 2 -10.80 15.07 15.10
N ALA A 3 -10.15 14.02 15.54
CA ALA A 3 -8.76 13.80 15.20
C ALA A 3 -8.67 13.52 13.70
N SER A 4 -7.79 14.23 13.01
CA SER A 4 -7.47 13.94 11.63
C SER A 4 -6.30 12.96 11.60
N GLY A 5 -6.31 12.07 10.64
CA GLY A 5 -5.25 11.09 10.46
C GLY A 5 -5.73 9.66 10.63
N PRO A 6 -4.83 8.70 10.36
CA PRO A 6 -5.18 7.29 10.45
C PRO A 6 -5.46 6.88 11.89
N THR A 7 -6.43 5.99 12.07
CA THR A 7 -6.73 5.46 13.39
C THR A 7 -5.61 4.51 13.83
N PRO A 8 -5.44 4.29 15.16
CA PRO A 8 -4.46 3.31 15.64
C PRO A 8 -4.67 1.91 15.05
N GLU A 9 -5.91 1.51 14.80
CA GLU A 9 -6.21 0.22 14.20
C GLU A 9 -5.70 0.13 12.77
N ILE A 10 -5.93 1.14 11.95
CA ILE A 10 -5.44 1.19 10.58
C ILE A 10 -3.92 1.12 10.56
N LEU A 11 -3.27 1.91 11.40
CA LEU A 11 -1.81 1.91 11.49
C LEU A 11 -1.27 0.54 11.89
N ALA A 12 -1.87 -0.09 12.91
CA ALA A 12 -1.44 -1.40 13.39
C ALA A 12 -1.58 -2.46 12.29
N ARG A 13 -2.69 -2.44 11.58
CA ARG A 13 -2.94 -3.40 10.50
C ARG A 13 -1.95 -3.23 9.35
N LEU A 14 -1.74 -1.99 8.92
CA LEU A 14 -0.80 -1.71 7.83
C LEU A 14 0.62 -2.05 8.21
N ARG A 15 1.04 -1.75 9.44
CA ARG A 15 2.38 -2.12 9.91
C ARG A 15 2.58 -3.62 9.88
N THR A 16 1.59 -4.37 10.38
CA THR A 16 1.66 -5.83 10.38
C THR A 16 1.79 -6.38 8.96
N ILE A 17 1.02 -5.85 8.02
CA ILE A 17 1.05 -6.29 6.63
C ILE A 17 2.37 -5.90 5.96
N CYS A 18 2.72 -4.63 6.01
CA CYS A 18 3.84 -4.10 5.22
C CYS A 18 5.20 -4.51 5.76
N LEU A 19 5.36 -4.52 7.08
CA LEU A 19 6.66 -4.81 7.70
C LEU A 19 6.96 -6.31 7.77
N ALA A 20 6.01 -7.15 7.38
CA ALA A 20 6.26 -8.58 7.25
C ALA A 20 7.09 -8.94 6.01
N PHE A 21 7.19 -8.03 5.04
CA PHE A 21 7.96 -8.29 3.81
C PHE A 21 9.45 -8.05 4.04
N PRO A 22 10.33 -8.83 3.36
CA PRO A 22 11.79 -8.70 3.52
C PRO A 22 12.27 -7.27 3.28
N GLU A 23 13.07 -6.75 4.22
CA GLU A 23 13.70 -5.44 4.14
C GLU A 23 12.71 -4.26 4.03
N ALA A 24 11.44 -4.47 4.36
CA ALA A 24 10.46 -3.38 4.38
C ALA A 24 10.70 -2.47 5.58
N THR A 25 10.60 -1.18 5.35
CA THR A 25 10.78 -0.15 6.38
C THR A 25 9.62 0.84 6.35
N GLU A 26 9.41 1.49 7.48
CA GLU A 26 8.39 2.53 7.63
C GLU A 26 9.06 3.89 7.78
N LYS A 27 8.61 4.88 7.01
CA LYS A 27 9.09 6.26 7.13
C LYS A 27 7.94 7.23 6.87
N SER A 28 8.02 8.43 7.43
CA SER A 28 7.11 9.48 7.00
C SER A 28 7.52 9.95 5.59
N PHE A 29 6.54 10.39 4.81
CA PHE A 29 6.74 10.81 3.44
C PHE A 29 6.80 12.34 3.38
N GLY A 30 7.98 12.87 3.08
CA GLY A 30 8.18 14.33 3.04
C GLY A 30 7.89 14.96 4.39
N GLY A 31 7.07 16.00 4.43
CA GLY A 31 6.64 16.66 5.67
C GLY A 31 5.38 16.05 6.29
N HIS A 32 4.93 14.90 5.82
CA HIS A 32 3.71 14.27 6.30
C HIS A 32 3.94 13.47 7.58
N SER A 33 2.94 13.43 8.45
CA SER A 33 3.00 12.63 9.66
C SER A 33 2.56 11.18 9.43
N ALA A 34 1.75 10.94 8.39
CA ALA A 34 1.32 9.58 8.05
C ALA A 34 2.50 8.78 7.48
N PRO A 35 2.59 7.49 7.82
CA PRO A 35 3.71 6.69 7.35
C PRO A 35 3.59 6.31 5.88
N SER A 36 4.75 6.07 5.28
CA SER A 36 4.87 5.35 4.03
C SER A 36 5.74 4.14 4.27
N PHE A 37 5.65 3.16 3.38
CA PHE A 37 6.42 1.93 3.50
C PHE A 37 7.31 1.77 2.28
N ARG A 38 8.56 1.40 2.54
CA ARG A 38 9.61 1.32 1.52
C ARG A 38 10.31 -0.01 1.56
N VAL A 39 10.86 -0.40 0.41
CA VAL A 39 11.79 -1.51 0.29
C VAL A 39 12.99 -1.01 -0.52
N MET A 40 14.20 -1.16 0.02
CA MET A 40 15.41 -0.61 -0.58
C MET A 40 15.25 0.88 -0.93
N ASP A 41 14.62 1.60 -0.01
CA ASP A 41 14.33 3.04 -0.10
C ASP A 41 13.37 3.45 -1.22
N LYS A 42 12.66 2.49 -1.81
CA LYS A 42 11.63 2.76 -2.81
C LYS A 42 10.25 2.58 -2.20
N LEU A 43 9.36 3.54 -2.42
CA LEU A 43 7.99 3.48 -1.90
C LEU A 43 7.21 2.34 -2.53
N PHE A 44 6.46 1.59 -1.72
CA PHE A 44 5.49 0.63 -2.24
C PHE A 44 4.09 0.80 -1.63
N VAL A 45 3.96 1.53 -0.52
CA VAL A 45 2.66 1.94 0.04
C VAL A 45 2.80 3.33 0.61
N ILE A 46 1.87 4.22 0.27
CA ILE A 46 1.80 5.57 0.82
C ILE A 46 0.42 5.74 1.46
N LEU A 47 0.38 5.93 2.78
CA LEU A 47 -0.86 6.19 3.49
C LEU A 47 -1.19 7.66 3.41
N PHE A 48 -2.46 8.00 3.15
CA PHE A 48 -2.88 9.39 3.11
C PHE A 48 -2.87 10.00 4.50
N GLU A 49 -2.56 11.29 4.55
CA GLU A 49 -2.38 12.05 5.79
C GLU A 49 -3.61 11.97 6.69
N ASP A 50 -4.80 11.99 6.10
CA ASP A 50 -6.06 11.95 6.85
C ASP A 50 -6.54 10.51 7.16
N GLY A 51 -5.81 9.50 6.72
CA GLY A 51 -6.15 8.10 6.96
C GLY A 51 -7.30 7.57 6.13
N SER A 52 -7.81 8.36 5.17
CA SER A 52 -8.96 7.93 4.35
C SER A 52 -8.62 6.85 3.34
N GLY A 53 -7.35 6.69 3.01
CA GLY A 53 -6.93 5.73 2.00
C GLY A 53 -5.42 5.65 1.89
N LEU A 54 -4.99 4.86 0.94
CA LEU A 54 -3.57 4.69 0.62
C LEU A 54 -3.41 4.57 -0.90
N THR A 55 -2.18 4.67 -1.37
CA THR A 55 -1.88 4.37 -2.76
C THR A 55 -0.74 3.38 -2.83
N LEU A 56 -0.76 2.54 -3.86
CA LEU A 56 0.24 1.51 -4.09
C LEU A 56 0.36 1.22 -5.57
N LYS A 57 1.45 0.57 -5.96
CA LYS A 57 1.72 0.25 -7.35
C LYS A 57 0.87 -0.93 -7.81
N ALA A 58 0.30 -0.81 -8.99
CA ALA A 58 -0.44 -1.91 -9.62
C ALA A 58 0.25 -2.35 -10.90
N ALA A 59 0.02 -3.59 -11.30
CA ALA A 59 0.54 -4.13 -12.55
C ALA A 59 -0.08 -3.41 -13.75
N PRO A 60 0.60 -3.38 -14.91
CA PRO A 60 0.03 -2.73 -16.08
C PRO A 60 -1.38 -3.22 -16.40
N GLY A 61 -2.31 -2.27 -16.56
CA GLY A 61 -3.72 -2.56 -16.83
C GLY A 61 -4.57 -2.84 -15.61
N GLU A 62 -3.98 -3.15 -14.46
CA GLU A 62 -4.73 -3.48 -13.25
C GLU A 62 -5.39 -2.26 -12.62
N GLN A 63 -4.74 -1.10 -12.67
CA GLN A 63 -5.32 0.15 -12.19
C GLN A 63 -6.70 0.38 -12.81
N ALA A 64 -6.79 0.31 -14.14
CA ALA A 64 -8.05 0.54 -14.84
C ALA A 64 -9.10 -0.52 -14.49
N MET A 65 -8.68 -1.77 -14.37
CA MET A 65 -9.58 -2.86 -13.99
C MET A 65 -10.18 -2.66 -12.60
N LEU A 66 -9.34 -2.31 -11.62
CA LEU A 66 -9.80 -2.09 -10.25
C LEU A 66 -10.76 -0.92 -10.16
N VAL A 67 -10.41 0.20 -10.79
CA VAL A 67 -11.27 1.40 -10.77
C VAL A 67 -12.60 1.13 -11.47
N SER A 68 -12.59 0.40 -12.59
CA SER A 68 -13.82 0.02 -13.29
C SER A 68 -14.69 -0.92 -12.47
N ALA A 69 -14.07 -1.88 -11.79
CA ALA A 69 -14.79 -2.90 -11.04
C ALA A 69 -15.46 -2.33 -9.79
N ASP A 70 -14.79 -1.39 -9.10
CA ASP A 70 -15.31 -0.83 -7.87
C ASP A 70 -14.84 0.62 -7.69
N PRO A 71 -15.49 1.59 -8.38
CA PRO A 71 -15.08 2.99 -8.32
C PRO A 71 -15.33 3.65 -6.95
N ASP A 72 -16.09 3.00 -6.07
CA ASP A 72 -16.27 3.49 -4.71
C ASP A 72 -15.07 3.20 -3.82
N ARG A 73 -14.32 2.13 -4.14
CA ARG A 73 -13.16 1.73 -3.34
C ARG A 73 -11.84 2.13 -3.97
N PHE A 74 -11.77 2.14 -5.30
CA PHE A 74 -10.54 2.41 -6.03
C PHE A 74 -10.65 3.68 -6.83
N PHE A 75 -9.53 4.39 -6.91
CA PHE A 75 -9.49 5.65 -7.67
C PHE A 75 -8.08 5.86 -8.24
N ILE A 76 -7.99 6.79 -9.18
CA ILE A 76 -6.71 7.16 -9.78
C ILE A 76 -6.12 8.28 -8.95
N PRO A 77 -5.01 8.04 -8.24
CA PRO A 77 -4.44 9.05 -7.35
C PRO A 77 -3.75 10.17 -8.14
N ALA A 78 -3.68 11.34 -7.52
CA ALA A 78 -2.94 12.46 -8.09
C ALA A 78 -1.44 12.11 -8.18
N TYR A 79 -0.75 12.70 -9.14
CA TYR A 79 0.69 12.60 -9.39
C TYR A 79 1.16 11.20 -9.79
N VAL A 80 0.94 10.18 -8.96
CA VAL A 80 1.45 8.83 -9.23
C VAL A 80 0.49 7.98 -10.07
N GLY A 81 -0.74 8.46 -10.30
CA GLY A 81 -1.71 7.74 -11.13
C GLY A 81 -1.21 7.46 -12.53
N SER A 82 -0.49 8.41 -13.14
CA SER A 82 0.07 8.24 -14.47
C SER A 82 1.16 7.17 -14.54
N LYS A 83 1.67 6.75 -13.39
CA LYS A 83 2.70 5.71 -13.28
C LYS A 83 2.09 4.34 -12.95
N GLY A 84 0.76 4.23 -13.00
CA GLY A 84 0.07 2.97 -12.74
C GLY A 84 -0.26 2.70 -11.28
N TRP A 85 -0.06 3.67 -10.40
CA TRP A 85 -0.46 3.53 -9.00
C TRP A 85 -1.97 3.65 -8.88
N VAL A 86 -2.54 2.95 -7.90
CA VAL A 86 -3.97 2.97 -7.64
C VAL A 86 -4.22 3.42 -6.21
N GLY A 87 -5.28 4.23 -6.04
CA GLY A 87 -5.73 4.64 -4.73
C GLY A 87 -6.75 3.65 -4.18
N VAL A 88 -6.66 3.35 -2.90
CA VAL A 88 -7.55 2.44 -2.19
C VAL A 88 -8.16 3.17 -1.02
N ARG A 89 -9.49 3.30 -1.01
CA ARG A 89 -10.18 3.91 0.12
C ARG A 89 -10.30 2.90 1.27
N LEU A 90 -9.98 3.35 2.47
CA LEU A 90 -10.05 2.52 3.67
C LEU A 90 -11.39 2.77 4.39
N THR A 91 -12.47 2.57 3.67
CA THR A 91 -13.83 2.76 4.20
C THR A 91 -14.22 1.54 5.05
N GLN A 92 -14.74 1.78 6.22
CA GLN A 92 -15.15 0.72 7.12
C GLN A 92 -16.43 0.02 6.64
N PRO A 93 -16.54 -1.30 6.78
CA PRO A 93 -15.47 -2.21 7.21
C PRO A 93 -14.43 -2.41 6.11
N VAL A 94 -13.15 -2.40 6.49
CA VAL A 94 -12.05 -2.56 5.54
C VAL A 94 -11.86 -4.05 5.24
N ASP A 95 -11.76 -4.40 3.97
CA ASP A 95 -11.39 -5.75 3.57
C ASP A 95 -9.87 -5.89 3.65
N TRP A 96 -9.37 -6.28 4.80
CA TRP A 96 -7.93 -6.37 5.05
C TRP A 96 -7.27 -7.51 4.28
N VAL A 97 -8.01 -8.53 3.90
CA VAL A 97 -7.46 -9.61 3.04
C VAL A 97 -7.13 -9.04 1.68
N GLU A 98 -8.04 -8.27 1.10
CA GLU A 98 -7.80 -7.63 -0.18
C GLU A 98 -6.67 -6.60 -0.11
N VAL A 99 -6.66 -5.79 0.95
CA VAL A 99 -5.57 -4.81 1.15
C VAL A 99 -4.22 -5.52 1.22
N ALA A 100 -4.14 -6.62 1.96
CA ALA A 100 -2.89 -7.39 2.05
C ALA A 100 -2.44 -7.93 0.70
N GLU A 101 -3.36 -8.39 -0.12
CA GLU A 101 -3.04 -8.89 -1.46
C GLU A 101 -2.52 -7.77 -2.36
N LEU A 102 -3.17 -6.62 -2.33
CA LEU A 102 -2.75 -5.47 -3.11
C LEU A 102 -1.38 -4.94 -2.67
N VAL A 103 -1.13 -4.92 -1.36
CA VAL A 103 0.17 -4.52 -0.81
C VAL A 103 1.26 -5.48 -1.28
N GLU A 104 0.99 -6.78 -1.25
CA GLU A 104 1.96 -7.76 -1.72
C GLU A 104 2.27 -7.58 -3.19
N ASP A 105 1.26 -7.37 -4.04
CA ASP A 105 1.47 -7.14 -5.45
C ASP A 105 2.35 -5.92 -5.70
N SER A 106 2.11 -4.83 -4.93
CA SER A 106 2.93 -3.64 -5.01
C SER A 106 4.38 -3.93 -4.60
N TYR A 107 4.57 -4.65 -3.48
CA TYR A 107 5.90 -5.03 -3.03
C TYR A 107 6.64 -5.82 -4.11
N ARG A 108 5.99 -6.80 -4.72
CA ARG A 108 6.59 -7.63 -5.75
C ARG A 108 6.99 -6.84 -6.99
N LEU A 109 6.26 -5.78 -7.31
CA LEU A 109 6.59 -4.90 -8.45
C LEU A 109 7.77 -3.97 -8.15
N ILE A 110 7.91 -3.54 -6.90
CA ILE A 110 8.89 -2.53 -6.51
C ILE A 110 10.20 -3.16 -6.02
N ALA A 111 10.12 -4.26 -5.27
CA ALA A 111 11.28 -4.89 -4.65
C ALA A 111 12.23 -5.49 -5.69
N PRO A 112 13.54 -5.51 -5.40
CA PRO A 112 14.48 -6.26 -6.23
C PRO A 112 14.11 -7.74 -6.28
N LYS A 113 14.40 -8.38 -7.40
CA LYS A 113 14.06 -9.80 -7.61
C LYS A 113 14.63 -10.71 -6.53
N ALA A 114 15.80 -10.39 -6.00
CA ALA A 114 16.40 -11.17 -4.92
C ALA A 114 15.53 -11.20 -3.67
N LEU A 115 14.90 -10.07 -3.33
CA LEU A 115 14.00 -10.00 -2.18
C LEU A 115 12.68 -10.70 -2.43
N VAL A 116 12.18 -10.67 -3.65
CA VAL A 116 10.97 -11.42 -4.02
C VAL A 116 11.24 -12.91 -3.90
N ARG A 117 12.40 -13.38 -4.36
CA ARG A 117 12.81 -14.79 -4.20
C ARG A 117 12.93 -15.17 -2.72
N ARG A 118 13.48 -14.28 -1.90
CA ARG A 118 13.59 -14.50 -0.46
C ARG A 118 12.21 -14.66 0.18
N LEU A 119 11.26 -13.79 -0.21
CA LEU A 119 9.89 -13.88 0.29
C LEU A 119 9.28 -15.25 -0.05
N ASP A 120 9.43 -15.70 -1.29
CA ASP A 120 8.88 -16.98 -1.73
C ASP A 120 9.56 -18.15 -1.00
N SER A 121 10.88 -18.10 -0.81
CA SER A 121 11.62 -19.10 -0.06
C SER A 121 11.16 -19.20 1.40
N GLU A 122 10.95 -18.07 2.04
CA GLU A 122 10.50 -18.05 3.44
C GLU A 122 9.11 -18.65 3.59
N ARG A 123 8.26 -18.51 2.57
CA ARG A 123 6.91 -19.08 2.59
C ARG A 123 6.87 -20.56 2.31
N GLU A 124 7.89 -21.08 1.64
CA GLU A 124 8.02 -22.52 1.36
C GLU A 124 8.62 -23.29 2.53
N ALA A 125 9.23 -22.59 3.47
CA ALA A 125 9.91 -23.20 4.61
C ALA A 125 8.93 -23.76 5.64
#